data_c26225d114c4fc8ef81f42e0f6c1e70a
#
_entry.id   c26225d114c4fc8ef81f42e0f6c1e70a
#
_cell.length_a   1.000
_cell.length_b   1.000
_cell.length_c   1.000
_cell.angle_alpha   90.00
_cell.angle_beta   90.00
_cell.angle_gamma   90.00
#
_symmetry.space_group_name_H-M   'P 1'
#
loop_
_entity.id
_entity.type
_entity.pdbx_description
1 polymer ?
#
loop_
_entity_poly.entity_id
_entity_poly.type
_entity_poly.pdbx_seq_one_letter_code
_entity_poly.pdbx_strand_id
1 'polypeptide(L)'
;MGVWLEAQCGVVFGFMSAPAKSLSQNRGPDLSEFRKRYPLTVANFGSLANREVWLRGLWETDARWRELMEREGRDGAREVVVRGVPPASLAIEAEFEIIYAGGTFGLLHAAVMAARYKRRVLVFDERAVGETNRTWNISDEELREFVRAGLFTNEEIEAVVVNRYHSGFVKFHDASSRVKTPPLWMQGVLDVAVDADKLLSLARKKIEESASGALLLGGQSFVRCYVEPHRVTVEIEDARTGRHKLFAARLFVDAQVNSLVARQLNDGQEITHICPTVGTVARGFLRGEEPDKIDFGIGEILVSNEDARDHRQLIWEGFAGSKERDEYATYLFFYDAVNSPADKSLLALFERYFETLPRYKRAGAQWRVLKPVFGYVPGSQAYGWTNRQRTSDDRLLLIGDAANLASPLAFTSFGAHVRSLKRSTHLTDLALSADLLDASSLSEINGTEARVAQVASLAEFMRPTERSAPATVNETLNAVMAALHSLDERVRRELFQDRMSWNALKNLLSQTVRLYPRIIERVREHLGARGAFWWAANIAEAAVSERRRARAGELGKEQAGA
;
A
#
# COMPACT_ATOMS: atom_id res chain seq x y z
N MET A 1 -17.77 -21.75 27.85
CA MET A 1 -18.23 -20.45 27.33
C MET A 1 -17.48 -19.36 28.10
N GLY A 2 -16.25 -19.05 27.78
CA GLY A 2 -15.41 -18.13 28.56
C GLY A 2 -13.93 -18.30 28.34
N VAL A 3 -13.42 -18.26 27.06
CA VAL A 3 -11.95 -18.22 26.76
C VAL A 3 -11.66 -17.54 25.40
N TRP A 4 -12.61 -16.82 24.80
CA TRP A 4 -12.43 -16.25 23.42
C TRP A 4 -12.42 -14.71 23.38
N LEU A 5 -12.01 -14.02 24.45
CA LEU A 5 -12.08 -12.54 24.50
C LEU A 5 -10.73 -11.82 24.69
N GLU A 6 -9.60 -12.50 24.71
CA GLU A 6 -8.29 -11.85 24.98
C GLU A 6 -7.37 -11.70 23.78
N ALA A 7 -7.73 -12.13 22.57
CA ALA A 7 -6.84 -12.11 21.40
C ALA A 7 -7.11 -10.99 20.37
N GLN A 8 -7.95 -9.99 20.66
CA GLN A 8 -8.32 -8.96 19.69
C GLN A 8 -7.70 -7.57 19.88
N CYS A 9 -6.67 -7.42 20.68
CA CYS A 9 -6.07 -6.11 20.99
C CYS A 9 -4.70 -5.86 20.39
N GLY A 10 -4.43 -6.30 19.18
CA GLY A 10 -3.16 -6.06 18.49
C GLY A 10 -3.31 -5.46 17.10
N VAL A 11 -4.19 -4.46 16.93
CA VAL A 11 -4.54 -3.95 15.62
C VAL A 11 -3.77 -2.68 15.31
N VAL A 12 -2.61 -2.83 14.72
CA VAL A 12 -1.86 -1.74 14.10
C VAL A 12 -1.76 -2.05 12.61
N PHE A 13 -2.07 -1.06 11.76
CA PHE A 13 -1.83 -1.15 10.32
C PHE A 13 -0.42 -1.68 10.06
N GLY A 14 -0.31 -2.69 9.20
CA GLY A 14 0.93 -3.34 8.87
C GLY A 14 1.87 -2.52 8.01
N PHE A 15 2.22 -1.33 8.45
CA PHE A 15 3.19 -0.51 7.74
C PHE A 15 4.56 -0.52 8.38
N MET A 16 4.72 -1.05 9.57
CA MET A 16 6.03 -1.16 10.21
C MET A 16 5.94 -2.15 11.37
N SER A 17 6.32 -3.36 11.16
CA SER A 17 6.65 -4.28 12.23
C SER A 17 8.16 -4.27 12.44
N ALA A 18 8.63 -3.47 13.39
CA ALA A 18 9.90 -3.79 14.02
C ALA A 18 9.69 -5.03 14.90
N PRO A 19 10.69 -5.95 15.02
CA PRO A 19 10.57 -7.10 15.89
C PRO A 19 10.20 -6.63 17.29
N ALA A 20 9.26 -7.32 17.92
CA ALA A 20 8.80 -7.07 19.29
C ALA A 20 9.91 -7.39 20.31
N LYS A 21 11.04 -6.70 20.24
CA LYS A 21 11.93 -6.59 21.40
C LYS A 21 11.23 -5.64 22.34
N SER A 22 10.92 -6.14 23.56
CA SER A 22 10.39 -5.41 24.67
C SER A 22 10.90 -3.96 24.64
N LEU A 23 10.03 -3.02 24.25
CA LEU A 23 10.23 -1.64 24.60
C LEU A 23 10.35 -1.65 26.13
N SER A 24 11.54 -1.31 26.63
CA SER A 24 11.85 -1.19 28.05
C SER A 24 10.67 -0.60 28.77
N GLN A 25 10.37 -1.06 29.96
CA GLN A 25 9.29 -0.76 30.91
C GLN A 25 8.87 0.72 31.07
N ASN A 26 8.93 1.52 30.03
CA ASN A 26 8.35 2.84 29.98
C ASN A 26 6.83 2.68 29.87
N ARG A 27 6.15 2.81 31.00
CA ARG A 27 4.69 2.96 31.05
C ARG A 27 4.34 4.13 30.14
N GLY A 28 3.77 3.86 28.97
CA GLY A 28 3.26 4.89 28.07
C GLY A 28 2.29 5.83 28.78
N PRO A 29 1.91 6.96 28.15
CA PRO A 29 1.00 7.94 28.73
C PRO A 29 -0.25 7.30 29.28
N ASP A 30 -0.73 7.76 30.43
CA ASP A 30 -2.03 7.34 30.95
C ASP A 30 -3.18 8.08 30.25
N LEU A 31 -4.42 7.69 30.53
CA LEU A 31 -5.60 8.30 29.93
C LEU A 31 -5.71 9.80 30.23
N SER A 32 -5.21 10.26 31.36
CA SER A 32 -5.25 11.69 31.75
C SER A 32 -4.31 12.52 30.88
N GLU A 33 -3.12 12.02 30.57
CA GLU A 33 -2.18 12.64 29.64
C GLU A 33 -2.73 12.67 28.21
N PHE A 34 -3.29 11.57 27.72
CA PHE A 34 -3.96 11.55 26.42
C PHE A 34 -5.10 12.58 26.36
N ARG A 35 -5.95 12.66 27.39
CA ARG A 35 -7.06 13.62 27.46
C ARG A 35 -6.56 15.07 27.44
N LYS A 36 -5.43 15.36 28.09
CA LYS A 36 -4.84 16.70 28.09
C LYS A 36 -4.31 17.11 26.72
N ARG A 37 -3.67 16.18 26.01
CA ARG A 37 -3.01 16.47 24.72
C ARG A 37 -3.92 16.27 23.50
N TYR A 38 -4.86 15.32 23.58
CA TYR A 38 -5.70 14.88 22.47
C TYR A 38 -7.16 14.73 22.93
N PRO A 39 -7.81 15.83 23.41
CA PRO A 39 -9.13 15.78 24.01
C PRO A 39 -10.22 15.27 23.07
N LEU A 40 -10.22 15.68 21.79
CA LEU A 40 -11.20 15.24 20.80
C LEU A 40 -11.05 13.75 20.49
N THR A 41 -9.84 13.27 20.35
CA THR A 41 -9.55 11.84 20.11
C THR A 41 -10.05 10.99 21.26
N VAL A 42 -9.74 11.37 22.49
CA VAL A 42 -10.20 10.64 23.68
C VAL A 42 -11.73 10.67 23.81
N ALA A 43 -12.38 11.80 23.53
CA ALA A 43 -13.82 11.94 23.58
C ALA A 43 -14.51 11.03 22.55
N ASN A 44 -14.07 11.08 21.28
CA ASN A 44 -14.67 10.32 20.20
C ASN A 44 -14.38 8.80 20.28
N PHE A 45 -13.26 8.40 20.88
CA PHE A 45 -12.99 7.00 21.20
C PHE A 45 -13.77 6.51 22.42
N GLY A 46 -14.55 7.38 23.07
CA GLY A 46 -15.40 7.00 24.22
C GLY A 46 -16.42 5.91 23.92
N SER A 47 -16.84 5.75 22.65
CA SER A 47 -17.75 4.69 22.21
C SER A 47 -17.06 3.33 22.01
N LEU A 48 -15.72 3.28 21.98
CA LEU A 48 -14.96 2.06 21.74
C LEU A 48 -14.82 1.24 23.03
N ALA A 49 -15.08 -0.05 22.93
CA ALA A 49 -14.59 -0.98 23.94
C ALA A 49 -13.04 -0.92 23.96
N ASN A 50 -12.44 -0.88 25.13
CA ASN A 50 -10.97 -0.85 25.28
C ASN A 50 -10.28 0.36 24.61
N ARG A 51 -10.89 1.56 24.67
CA ARG A 51 -10.32 2.78 24.07
C ARG A 51 -8.86 3.03 24.48
N GLU A 52 -8.45 2.68 25.70
CA GLU A 52 -7.08 2.85 26.17
C GLU A 52 -6.09 1.99 25.39
N VAL A 53 -6.50 0.79 24.97
CA VAL A 53 -5.70 -0.08 24.12
C VAL A 53 -5.46 0.57 22.74
N TRP A 54 -6.51 1.18 22.17
CA TRP A 54 -6.38 1.91 20.91
C TRP A 54 -5.46 3.13 21.01
N LEU A 55 -5.61 3.94 22.07
CA LEU A 55 -4.74 5.10 22.31
C LEU A 55 -3.29 4.67 22.53
N ARG A 56 -3.06 3.60 23.27
CA ARG A 56 -1.73 3.03 23.48
C ARG A 56 -1.14 2.49 22.16
N GLY A 57 -1.93 1.77 21.36
CA GLY A 57 -1.50 1.28 20.06
C GLY A 57 -1.09 2.39 19.10
N LEU A 58 -1.79 3.52 19.10
CA LEU A 58 -1.40 4.73 18.36
C LEU A 58 -0.07 5.29 18.85
N TRP A 59 0.09 5.45 20.16
CA TRP A 59 1.33 5.96 20.77
C TRP A 59 2.52 5.04 20.48
N GLU A 60 2.35 3.73 20.58
CA GLU A 60 3.38 2.74 20.27
C GLU A 60 3.75 2.78 18.78
N THR A 61 2.77 2.98 17.90
CA THR A 61 3.02 3.12 16.46
C THR A 61 3.83 4.37 16.16
N ASP A 62 3.48 5.51 16.78
CA ASP A 62 4.26 6.75 16.68
C ASP A 62 5.68 6.59 17.25
N ALA A 63 5.84 5.84 18.34
CA ALA A 63 7.15 5.59 18.95
C ALA A 63 8.03 4.72 18.06
N ARG A 64 7.47 3.63 17.51
CA ARG A 64 8.18 2.73 16.58
C ARG A 64 8.62 3.45 15.31
N TRP A 65 7.74 4.31 14.77
CA TRP A 65 8.10 5.14 13.62
C TRP A 65 9.31 6.04 13.91
N ARG A 66 9.29 6.76 15.02
CA ARG A 66 10.41 7.63 15.44
C ARG A 66 11.72 6.83 15.61
N GLU A 67 11.65 5.69 16.30
CA GLU A 67 12.80 4.80 16.48
C GLU A 67 13.38 4.31 15.16
N LEU A 68 12.50 3.95 14.19
CA LEU A 68 12.94 3.56 12.85
C LEU A 68 13.69 4.69 12.16
N MET A 69 13.14 5.89 12.17
CA MET A 69 13.76 7.06 11.52
C MET A 69 15.08 7.46 12.18
N GLU A 70 15.20 7.31 13.49
CA GLU A 70 16.44 7.55 14.21
C GLU A 70 17.53 6.51 13.89
N ARG A 71 17.14 5.26 13.62
CA ARG A 71 18.05 4.17 13.26
C ARG A 71 18.49 4.23 11.81
N GLU A 72 17.62 4.61 10.89
CA GLU A 72 17.97 4.69 9.46
C GLU A 72 19.20 5.57 9.18
N GLY A 73 19.43 6.60 9.97
CA GLY A 73 20.62 7.45 9.83
C GLY A 73 21.89 6.94 10.53
N ARG A 74 21.84 5.86 11.32
CA ARG A 74 22.93 5.39 12.18
C ARG A 74 23.45 3.99 11.88
N ASP A 75 22.58 3.07 11.50
CA ASP A 75 22.96 1.70 11.25
C ASP A 75 23.18 1.49 9.75
N GLY A 76 24.42 1.14 9.39
CA GLY A 76 24.72 0.58 8.08
C GLY A 76 23.72 -0.57 7.78
N ALA A 77 23.30 -0.72 6.54
CA ALA A 77 22.31 -1.70 6.14
C ALA A 77 22.63 -3.08 6.73
N ARG A 78 21.75 -3.57 7.62
CA ARG A 78 21.89 -4.90 8.20
C ARG A 78 21.89 -5.93 7.08
N GLU A 79 22.92 -6.75 6.99
CA GLU A 79 22.98 -7.84 6.02
C GLU A 79 21.93 -8.92 6.40
N VAL A 80 20.90 -9.04 5.57
CA VAL A 80 19.81 -10.00 5.74
C VAL A 80 19.74 -11.03 4.61
N VAL A 81 20.39 -10.74 3.48
CA VAL A 81 20.63 -11.70 2.39
C VAL A 81 22.11 -12.07 2.42
N VAL A 82 22.38 -13.29 2.86
CA VAL A 82 23.75 -13.82 3.04
C VAL A 82 24.02 -14.86 1.97
N ARG A 83 25.13 -14.74 1.26
CA ARG A 83 25.57 -15.77 0.30
C ARG A 83 26.30 -16.86 1.06
N GLY A 84 25.83 -18.11 0.94
CA GLY A 84 26.44 -19.29 1.57
C GLY A 84 25.47 -20.09 2.44
N VAL A 85 26.01 -20.95 3.27
CA VAL A 85 25.26 -21.87 4.13
C VAL A 85 24.89 -21.26 5.48
N PRO A 86 23.74 -21.63 6.07
CA PRO A 86 23.39 -21.20 7.41
C PRO A 86 24.35 -21.76 8.46
N PRO A 87 24.42 -21.16 9.68
CA PRO A 87 25.21 -21.68 10.78
C PRO A 87 24.82 -23.10 11.14
N ALA A 88 25.82 -23.99 11.35
CA ALA A 88 25.62 -25.41 11.70
C ALA A 88 24.90 -25.61 13.06
N SER A 89 24.79 -24.58 13.88
CA SER A 89 24.10 -24.61 15.17
C SER A 89 22.56 -24.69 15.09
N LEU A 90 21.99 -24.44 13.92
CA LEU A 90 20.56 -24.50 13.70
C LEU A 90 20.24 -25.56 12.65
N ALA A 91 19.32 -26.48 12.98
CA ALA A 91 18.83 -27.48 12.04
C ALA A 91 17.69 -26.92 11.17
N ILE A 92 17.65 -27.35 9.90
CA ILE A 92 16.54 -27.08 9.00
C ILE A 92 15.34 -27.93 9.46
N GLU A 93 14.23 -27.27 9.84
CA GLU A 93 13.03 -27.96 10.36
C GLU A 93 12.23 -28.64 9.24
N ALA A 94 12.14 -28.02 8.07
CA ALA A 94 11.45 -28.58 6.91
C ALA A 94 11.90 -27.89 5.60
N GLU A 95 11.58 -28.56 4.46
CA GLU A 95 11.85 -28.04 3.12
C GLU A 95 10.55 -27.81 2.35
N PHE A 96 10.51 -26.76 1.57
CA PHE A 96 9.39 -26.34 0.74
C PHE A 96 9.84 -26.05 -0.69
N GLU A 97 8.90 -25.88 -1.62
CA GLU A 97 9.24 -25.35 -2.93
C GLU A 97 9.36 -23.83 -2.87
N ILE A 98 8.46 -23.18 -2.11
CA ILE A 98 8.44 -21.73 -1.95
C ILE A 98 8.21 -21.37 -0.48
N ILE A 99 8.94 -20.38 0.02
CA ILE A 99 8.67 -19.73 1.30
C ILE A 99 8.20 -18.29 1.02
N TYR A 100 7.11 -17.88 1.66
CA TYR A 100 6.56 -16.52 1.58
C TYR A 100 6.71 -15.80 2.92
N ALA A 101 7.26 -14.59 2.89
CA ALA A 101 7.17 -13.63 3.98
C ALA A 101 6.04 -12.63 3.68
N GLY A 102 5.07 -12.49 4.61
CA GLY A 102 3.92 -11.60 4.47
C GLY A 102 2.59 -12.33 4.24
N GLY A 103 1.70 -12.22 5.22
CA GLY A 103 0.45 -12.96 5.32
C GLY A 103 -0.77 -12.28 4.68
N THR A 104 -0.57 -11.25 3.84
CA THR A 104 -1.64 -10.55 3.09
C THR A 104 -1.55 -10.87 1.60
N PHE A 105 -0.91 -10.02 0.79
CA PHE A 105 -0.77 -10.30 -0.64
C PHE A 105 0.10 -11.55 -0.90
N GLY A 106 1.13 -11.79 -0.09
CA GLY A 106 1.91 -13.03 -0.14
C GLY A 106 1.05 -14.27 0.05
N LEU A 107 0.05 -14.22 0.96
CA LEU A 107 -0.92 -15.30 1.14
C LEU A 107 -1.79 -15.53 -0.11
N LEU A 108 -2.26 -14.46 -0.76
CA LEU A 108 -3.06 -14.57 -2.00
C LEU A 108 -2.26 -15.22 -3.14
N HIS A 109 -0.99 -14.82 -3.30
CA HIS A 109 -0.09 -15.43 -4.28
C HIS A 109 0.20 -16.89 -3.93
N ALA A 110 0.52 -17.20 -2.66
CA ALA A 110 0.76 -18.55 -2.17
C ALA A 110 -0.46 -19.45 -2.35
N ALA A 111 -1.68 -18.90 -2.18
CA ALA A 111 -2.92 -19.65 -2.37
C ALA A 111 -3.11 -20.12 -3.81
N VAL A 112 -2.77 -19.29 -4.81
CA VAL A 112 -2.76 -19.72 -6.22
C VAL A 112 -1.72 -20.81 -6.43
N MET A 113 -0.50 -20.64 -5.90
CA MET A 113 0.59 -21.64 -6.05
C MET A 113 0.22 -22.97 -5.42
N ALA A 114 -0.38 -22.99 -4.24
CA ALA A 114 -0.80 -24.22 -3.56
C ALA A 114 -2.04 -24.85 -4.20
N ALA A 115 -3.09 -24.07 -4.43
CA ALA A 115 -4.38 -24.61 -4.89
C ALA A 115 -4.35 -25.01 -6.37
N ARG A 116 -3.78 -24.17 -7.24
CA ARG A 116 -3.76 -24.39 -8.69
C ARG A 116 -2.56 -25.20 -9.16
N TYR A 117 -1.34 -24.82 -8.70
CA TYR A 117 -0.09 -25.42 -9.18
C TYR A 117 0.43 -26.54 -8.26
N LYS A 118 -0.27 -26.82 -7.15
CA LYS A 118 0.07 -27.88 -6.19
C LYS A 118 1.46 -27.76 -5.59
N ARG A 119 2.01 -26.55 -5.53
CA ARG A 119 3.31 -26.28 -4.94
C ARG A 119 3.25 -26.36 -3.42
N ARG A 120 4.26 -26.95 -2.81
CA ARG A 120 4.42 -26.99 -1.36
C ARG A 120 4.94 -25.65 -0.87
N VAL A 121 4.12 -24.91 -0.13
CA VAL A 121 4.42 -23.54 0.29
C VAL A 121 4.48 -23.42 1.82
N LEU A 122 5.37 -22.56 2.32
CA LEU A 122 5.34 -22.01 3.66
C LEU A 122 4.97 -20.52 3.57
N VAL A 123 4.01 -20.07 4.35
CA VAL A 123 3.71 -18.64 4.53
C VAL A 123 3.89 -18.26 5.98
N PHE A 124 4.66 -17.22 6.27
CA PHE A 124 4.80 -16.70 7.62
C PHE A 124 4.56 -15.18 7.68
N ASP A 125 4.12 -14.73 8.85
CA ASP A 125 3.89 -13.30 9.15
C ASP A 125 4.12 -13.05 10.64
N GLU A 126 4.51 -11.85 11.01
CA GLU A 126 4.63 -11.41 12.41
C GLU A 126 3.28 -11.43 13.15
N ARG A 127 2.20 -11.31 12.42
CA ARG A 127 0.82 -11.45 12.89
C ARG A 127 0.24 -12.80 12.47
N ALA A 128 -1.03 -13.01 12.77
CA ALA A 128 -1.73 -14.17 12.24
C ALA A 128 -1.81 -14.08 10.70
N VAL A 129 -1.47 -15.19 10.03
CA VAL A 129 -1.54 -15.26 8.56
C VAL A 129 -3.00 -15.22 8.11
N GLY A 130 -3.31 -14.30 7.20
CA GLY A 130 -4.66 -14.15 6.67
C GLY A 130 -5.58 -13.29 7.53
N GLU A 131 -5.03 -12.46 8.42
CA GLU A 131 -5.76 -11.45 9.17
C GLU A 131 -5.27 -10.05 8.80
N THR A 132 -6.22 -9.13 8.66
CA THR A 132 -5.95 -7.71 8.45
C THR A 132 -7.04 -6.89 9.11
N ASN A 133 -6.73 -5.67 9.50
CA ASN A 133 -7.73 -4.72 10.00
C ASN A 133 -8.07 -3.66 8.97
N ARG A 134 -7.61 -3.83 7.73
CA ARG A 134 -7.88 -2.89 6.64
C ARG A 134 -9.26 -3.12 6.05
N THR A 135 -9.83 -2.05 5.53
CA THR A 135 -10.89 -2.11 4.53
C THR A 135 -10.23 -1.98 3.16
N TRP A 136 -10.64 -2.77 2.21
CA TRP A 136 -10.11 -2.70 0.85
C TRP A 136 -11.17 -2.25 -0.12
N ASN A 137 -10.79 -1.27 -0.95
CA ASN A 137 -11.55 -0.91 -2.14
C ASN A 137 -10.73 -1.30 -3.36
N ILE A 138 -11.40 -1.79 -4.37
CA ILE A 138 -10.80 -2.31 -5.60
C ILE A 138 -11.76 -2.06 -6.75
N SER A 139 -11.28 -2.01 -7.98
CA SER A 139 -12.16 -2.00 -9.16
C SER A 139 -12.76 -3.39 -9.39
N ASP A 140 -14.04 -3.47 -9.82
CA ASP A 140 -14.70 -4.76 -10.11
C ASP A 140 -13.92 -5.57 -11.17
N GLU A 141 -13.36 -4.89 -12.17
CA GLU A 141 -12.50 -5.52 -13.18
C GLU A 141 -11.28 -6.21 -12.57
N GLU A 142 -10.64 -5.56 -11.59
CA GLU A 142 -9.48 -6.08 -10.88
C GLU A 142 -9.88 -7.23 -9.95
N LEU A 143 -10.99 -7.10 -9.24
CA LEU A 143 -11.50 -8.14 -8.35
C LEU A 143 -11.74 -9.47 -9.11
N ARG A 144 -12.18 -9.41 -10.37
CA ARG A 144 -12.38 -10.58 -11.22
C ARG A 144 -11.08 -11.29 -11.62
N GLU A 145 -9.91 -10.66 -11.42
CA GLU A 145 -8.62 -11.33 -11.67
C GLU A 145 -8.40 -12.53 -10.73
N PHE A 146 -9.00 -12.54 -9.55
CA PHE A 146 -8.95 -13.73 -8.68
C PHE A 146 -9.62 -14.95 -9.33
N VAL A 147 -10.72 -14.73 -10.04
CA VAL A 147 -11.41 -15.79 -10.80
C VAL A 147 -10.57 -16.20 -12.01
N ARG A 148 -10.02 -15.24 -12.74
CA ARG A 148 -9.12 -15.49 -13.89
C ARG A 148 -7.82 -16.19 -13.49
N ALA A 149 -7.34 -15.94 -12.28
CA ALA A 149 -6.19 -16.66 -11.70
C ALA A 149 -6.57 -18.08 -11.25
N GLY A 150 -7.85 -18.42 -11.21
CA GLY A 150 -8.34 -19.73 -10.77
C GLY A 150 -8.26 -19.94 -9.25
N LEU A 151 -8.23 -18.86 -8.47
CA LEU A 151 -8.20 -18.92 -7.01
C LEU A 151 -9.59 -19.04 -6.41
N PHE A 152 -10.53 -18.21 -6.88
CA PHE A 152 -11.90 -18.16 -6.37
C PHE A 152 -12.93 -18.35 -7.48
N THR A 153 -14.13 -18.78 -7.10
CA THR A 153 -15.31 -18.76 -7.97
C THR A 153 -15.96 -17.37 -7.95
N ASN A 154 -16.90 -17.12 -8.89
CA ASN A 154 -17.66 -15.87 -8.86
C ASN A 154 -18.49 -15.73 -7.57
N GLU A 155 -19.07 -16.82 -7.09
CA GLU A 155 -19.88 -16.86 -5.88
C GLU A 155 -19.03 -16.54 -4.64
N GLU A 156 -17.80 -17.07 -4.56
CA GLU A 156 -16.86 -16.77 -3.48
C GLU A 156 -16.46 -15.30 -3.50
N ILE A 157 -16.25 -14.71 -4.68
CA ILE A 157 -15.95 -13.28 -4.83
C ILE A 157 -17.15 -12.42 -4.41
N GLU A 158 -18.37 -12.73 -4.86
CA GLU A 158 -19.56 -11.98 -4.44
C GLU A 158 -19.80 -12.07 -2.92
N ALA A 159 -19.44 -13.18 -2.30
CA ALA A 159 -19.57 -13.35 -0.85
C ALA A 159 -18.66 -12.43 -0.02
N VAL A 160 -17.56 -11.92 -0.58
CA VAL A 160 -16.65 -10.98 0.10
C VAL A 160 -16.93 -9.52 -0.23
N VAL A 161 -17.80 -9.23 -1.18
CA VAL A 161 -18.23 -7.87 -1.53
C VAL A 161 -19.13 -7.32 -0.42
N VAL A 162 -18.79 -6.14 0.08
CA VAL A 162 -19.53 -5.43 1.14
C VAL A 162 -20.43 -4.36 0.55
N ASN A 163 -19.93 -3.63 -0.45
CA ASN A 163 -20.67 -2.58 -1.12
C ASN A 163 -20.15 -2.37 -2.55
N ARG A 164 -20.99 -1.81 -3.42
CA ARG A 164 -20.65 -1.41 -4.78
C ARG A 164 -21.02 0.05 -5.00
N TYR A 165 -20.09 0.81 -5.59
CA TYR A 165 -20.29 2.21 -5.93
C TYR A 165 -20.59 2.34 -7.43
N HIS A 166 -21.58 3.15 -7.80
CA HIS A 166 -21.86 3.43 -9.20
C HIS A 166 -20.87 4.44 -9.80
N SER A 167 -20.23 5.25 -8.96
CA SER A 167 -19.20 6.22 -9.37
C SER A 167 -18.32 6.62 -8.20
N GLY A 168 -17.16 7.17 -8.50
CA GLY A 168 -16.30 7.86 -7.54
C GLY A 168 -15.93 9.24 -8.05
N PHE A 169 -15.42 10.10 -7.16
CA PHE A 169 -14.93 11.41 -7.56
C PHE A 169 -13.67 11.84 -6.83
N VAL A 170 -13.00 12.82 -7.45
CA VAL A 170 -11.87 13.57 -6.89
C VAL A 170 -12.21 15.06 -6.91
N LYS A 171 -12.02 15.76 -5.80
CA LYS A 171 -12.24 17.20 -5.69
C LYS A 171 -11.24 17.84 -4.75
N PHE A 172 -10.49 18.82 -5.21
CA PHE A 172 -9.61 19.61 -4.36
C PHE A 172 -10.18 20.99 -4.07
N HIS A 173 -9.86 21.53 -2.89
CA HIS A 173 -10.26 22.84 -2.45
C HIS A 173 -9.80 23.92 -3.45
N ASP A 174 -10.69 24.85 -3.78
CA ASP A 174 -10.42 25.84 -4.83
C ASP A 174 -10.80 27.28 -4.46
N ALA A 175 -11.11 27.56 -3.18
CA ALA A 175 -11.48 28.90 -2.76
C ALA A 175 -10.40 29.94 -3.09
N SER A 176 -9.13 29.61 -2.80
CA SER A 176 -7.96 30.45 -3.07
C SER A 176 -7.22 30.07 -4.35
N SER A 177 -7.68 29.05 -5.08
CA SER A 177 -7.04 28.55 -6.31
C SER A 177 -7.40 29.44 -7.52
N ARG A 178 -6.41 29.67 -8.39
CA ARG A 178 -6.63 30.31 -9.69
C ARG A 178 -7.27 29.37 -10.70
N VAL A 179 -7.08 28.07 -10.51
CA VAL A 179 -7.71 27.02 -11.31
C VAL A 179 -8.85 26.43 -10.52
N LYS A 180 -10.06 26.58 -11.01
CA LYS A 180 -11.27 26.01 -10.42
C LYS A 180 -11.83 24.95 -11.34
N THR A 181 -12.13 23.77 -10.79
CA THR A 181 -12.70 22.66 -11.55
C THR A 181 -13.88 22.05 -10.81
N PRO A 182 -14.90 21.56 -11.52
CA PRO A 182 -15.91 20.72 -10.88
C PRO A 182 -15.28 19.40 -10.38
N PRO A 183 -15.98 18.62 -9.56
CA PRO A 183 -15.53 17.28 -9.20
C PRO A 183 -15.25 16.44 -10.44
N LEU A 184 -14.12 15.75 -10.45
CA LEU A 184 -13.76 14.80 -11.51
C LEU A 184 -14.42 13.45 -11.21
N TRP A 185 -15.53 13.19 -11.87
CA TRP A 185 -16.26 11.93 -11.76
C TRP A 185 -15.65 10.83 -12.62
N MET A 186 -15.71 9.58 -12.13
CA MET A 186 -15.23 8.41 -12.83
C MET A 186 -15.97 7.14 -12.40
N GLN A 187 -15.99 6.13 -13.26
CA GLN A 187 -16.56 4.81 -13.00
C GLN A 187 -15.47 3.74 -13.14
N GLY A 188 -15.65 2.60 -12.48
CA GLY A 188 -14.70 1.49 -12.56
C GLY A 188 -13.36 1.74 -11.87
N VAL A 189 -13.31 2.63 -10.87
CA VAL A 189 -12.13 2.91 -10.04
C VAL A 189 -12.54 2.83 -8.59
N LEU A 190 -11.94 1.91 -7.84
CA LEU A 190 -12.27 1.65 -6.43
C LEU A 190 -13.78 1.50 -6.18
N ASP A 191 -14.47 0.89 -7.13
CA ASP A 191 -15.95 0.85 -7.17
C ASP A 191 -16.54 -0.34 -6.40
N VAL A 192 -15.69 -1.14 -5.71
CA VAL A 192 -16.10 -2.26 -4.86
C VAL A 192 -15.39 -2.20 -3.51
N ALA A 193 -16.16 -2.19 -2.43
CA ALA A 193 -15.66 -2.42 -1.08
C ALA A 193 -15.63 -3.92 -0.77
N VAL A 194 -14.51 -4.42 -0.26
CA VAL A 194 -14.26 -5.83 0.03
C VAL A 194 -14.00 -6.04 1.52
N ASP A 195 -14.62 -7.07 2.08
CA ASP A 195 -14.27 -7.62 3.39
C ASP A 195 -12.90 -8.32 3.27
N ALA A 196 -11.86 -7.61 3.64
CA ALA A 196 -10.49 -8.06 3.49
C ALA A 196 -10.17 -9.30 4.36
N ASP A 197 -10.69 -9.35 5.58
CA ASP A 197 -10.50 -10.51 6.48
C ASP A 197 -11.17 -11.76 5.90
N LYS A 198 -12.36 -11.60 5.33
CA LYS A 198 -13.09 -12.70 4.70
C LYS A 198 -12.39 -13.19 3.43
N LEU A 199 -11.87 -12.27 2.60
CA LEU A 199 -11.10 -12.60 1.40
C LEU A 199 -9.84 -13.39 1.76
N LEU A 200 -9.07 -12.93 2.75
CA LEU A 200 -7.87 -13.62 3.22
C LEU A 200 -8.18 -14.97 3.89
N SER A 201 -9.28 -15.05 4.62
CA SER A 201 -9.75 -16.31 5.22
C SER A 201 -10.10 -17.35 4.14
N LEU A 202 -10.73 -16.92 3.03
CA LEU A 202 -10.96 -17.80 1.87
C LEU A 202 -9.65 -18.26 1.24
N ALA A 203 -8.66 -17.38 1.07
CA ALA A 203 -7.36 -17.74 0.53
C ALA A 203 -6.64 -18.77 1.41
N ARG A 204 -6.67 -18.57 2.73
CA ARG A 204 -6.15 -19.52 3.71
C ARG A 204 -6.83 -20.88 3.59
N LYS A 205 -8.15 -20.91 3.50
CA LYS A 205 -8.93 -22.13 3.29
C LYS A 205 -8.53 -22.87 2.01
N LYS A 206 -8.29 -22.15 0.89
CA LYS A 206 -7.80 -22.75 -0.37
C LYS A 206 -6.43 -23.41 -0.19
N ILE A 207 -5.55 -22.85 0.60
CA ILE A 207 -4.25 -23.48 0.93
C ILE A 207 -4.45 -24.74 1.76
N GLU A 208 -5.24 -24.68 2.82
CA GLU A 208 -5.53 -25.80 3.72
C GLU A 208 -6.18 -26.97 2.97
N GLU A 209 -7.09 -26.69 2.03
CA GLU A 209 -7.78 -27.68 1.20
C GLU A 209 -6.92 -28.22 0.05
N SER A 210 -5.79 -27.58 -0.29
CA SER A 210 -4.99 -27.92 -1.47
C SER A 210 -4.30 -29.29 -1.42
N ALA A 211 -4.17 -29.89 -0.24
CA ALA A 211 -3.38 -31.09 0.04
C ALA A 211 -1.92 -31.01 -0.43
N SER A 212 -1.39 -29.79 -0.62
CA SER A 212 -0.02 -29.54 -1.11
C SER A 212 1.06 -29.73 -0.02
N GLY A 213 0.69 -30.01 1.23
CA GLY A 213 1.62 -30.02 2.37
C GLY A 213 2.09 -28.62 2.78
N ALA A 214 1.27 -27.62 2.55
CA ALA A 214 1.56 -26.24 2.92
C ALA A 214 1.56 -26.02 4.44
N LEU A 215 2.31 -25.02 4.90
CA LEU A 215 2.39 -24.61 6.31
C LEU A 215 2.14 -23.11 6.44
N LEU A 216 1.30 -22.70 7.40
CA LEU A 216 1.01 -21.31 7.72
C LEU A 216 1.48 -21.02 9.15
N LEU A 217 2.37 -20.05 9.33
CA LEU A 217 2.99 -19.72 10.63
C LEU A 217 2.76 -18.23 10.95
N GLY A 218 1.85 -17.95 11.87
CA GLY A 218 1.70 -16.61 12.47
C GLY A 218 2.67 -16.40 13.63
N GLY A 219 2.91 -15.12 13.98
CA GLY A 219 3.80 -14.75 15.08
C GLY A 219 5.29 -15.01 14.79
N GLN A 220 5.70 -14.99 13.52
CA GLN A 220 7.07 -15.24 13.11
C GLN A 220 7.64 -14.03 12.38
N SER A 221 8.79 -13.53 12.84
CA SER A 221 9.51 -12.41 12.23
C SER A 221 10.64 -12.92 11.32
N PHE A 222 10.80 -12.27 10.18
CA PHE A 222 11.95 -12.51 9.29
C PHE A 222 13.24 -12.03 9.95
N VAL A 223 14.27 -12.87 9.95
CA VAL A 223 15.60 -12.54 10.49
C VAL A 223 16.59 -12.31 9.36
N ARG A 224 16.79 -13.32 8.51
CA ARG A 224 17.65 -13.29 7.32
C ARG A 224 17.41 -14.50 6.43
N CYS A 225 18.00 -14.49 5.24
CA CYS A 225 18.06 -15.66 4.38
C CYS A 225 19.49 -15.95 3.92
N TYR A 226 19.76 -17.23 3.69
CA TYR A 226 21.03 -17.75 3.19
C TYR A 226 20.81 -18.32 1.80
N VAL A 227 21.47 -17.72 0.80
CA VAL A 227 21.31 -18.10 -0.62
C VAL A 227 22.45 -19.02 -1.02
N GLU A 228 22.12 -20.27 -1.31
CA GLU A 228 23.01 -21.30 -1.82
C GLU A 228 22.72 -21.59 -3.31
N PRO A 229 23.58 -22.24 -4.07
CA PRO A 229 23.36 -22.49 -5.49
C PRO A 229 22.06 -23.22 -5.82
N HIS A 230 21.60 -24.13 -4.94
CA HIS A 230 20.43 -24.98 -5.21
C HIS A 230 19.22 -24.73 -4.31
N ARG A 231 19.35 -23.90 -3.27
CA ARG A 231 18.28 -23.57 -2.32
C ARG A 231 18.50 -22.23 -1.66
N VAL A 232 17.46 -21.74 -1.02
CA VAL A 232 17.51 -20.61 -0.07
C VAL A 232 17.03 -21.12 1.27
N THR A 233 17.76 -20.78 2.35
CA THR A 233 17.37 -21.10 3.72
C THR A 233 16.96 -19.83 4.43
N VAL A 234 15.73 -19.80 4.96
CA VAL A 234 15.14 -18.64 5.63
C VAL A 234 15.15 -18.84 7.13
N GLU A 235 15.72 -17.90 7.86
CA GLU A 235 15.73 -17.83 9.32
C GLU A 235 14.60 -16.93 9.78
N ILE A 236 13.73 -17.49 10.62
CA ILE A 236 12.62 -16.76 11.27
C ILE A 236 12.74 -16.86 12.78
N GLU A 237 12.22 -15.84 13.49
CA GLU A 237 12.15 -15.78 14.95
C GLU A 237 10.70 -15.85 15.42
N ASP A 238 10.40 -16.76 16.31
CA ASP A 238 9.10 -16.82 16.99
C ASP A 238 9.01 -15.63 17.98
N ALA A 239 8.09 -14.68 17.69
CA ALA A 239 7.97 -13.44 18.44
C ALA A 239 7.65 -13.63 19.94
N ARG A 240 7.01 -14.76 20.30
CA ARG A 240 6.63 -15.07 21.67
C ARG A 240 7.76 -15.69 22.48
N THR A 241 8.59 -16.53 21.84
CA THR A 241 9.62 -17.31 22.53
C THR A 241 11.05 -16.83 22.26
N GLY A 242 11.26 -16.00 21.23
CA GLY A 242 12.58 -15.62 20.73
C GLY A 242 13.36 -16.78 20.09
N ARG A 243 12.71 -17.92 19.84
CA ARG A 243 13.35 -19.09 19.24
C ARG A 243 13.51 -18.89 17.74
N HIS A 244 14.72 -19.11 17.26
CA HIS A 244 15.03 -19.12 15.83
C HIS A 244 14.74 -20.47 15.21
N LYS A 245 14.24 -20.48 13.97
CA LYS A 245 13.93 -21.66 13.16
C LYS A 245 14.46 -21.44 11.75
N LEU A 246 14.94 -22.53 11.12
CA LEU A 246 15.37 -22.53 9.73
C LEU A 246 14.43 -23.36 8.87
N PHE A 247 14.03 -22.80 7.73
CA PHE A 247 13.29 -23.51 6.69
C PHE A 247 14.00 -23.34 5.35
N ALA A 248 14.09 -24.40 4.57
CA ALA A 248 14.71 -24.37 3.25
C ALA A 248 13.65 -24.34 2.14
N ALA A 249 13.97 -23.70 1.01
CA ALA A 249 13.14 -23.73 -0.18
C ALA A 249 13.97 -23.57 -1.46
N ARG A 250 13.34 -23.82 -2.61
CA ARG A 250 13.92 -23.48 -3.91
C ARG A 250 13.84 -21.99 -4.20
N LEU A 251 12.76 -21.33 -3.73
CA LEU A 251 12.50 -19.91 -3.94
C LEU A 251 11.98 -19.26 -2.64
N PHE A 252 12.52 -18.11 -2.29
CA PHE A 252 11.97 -17.22 -1.26
C PHE A 252 11.27 -16.03 -1.91
N VAL A 253 10.03 -15.79 -1.53
CA VAL A 253 9.18 -14.68 -2.01
C VAL A 253 8.91 -13.75 -0.85
N ASP A 254 9.35 -12.50 -0.96
CA ASP A 254 9.07 -11.47 0.04
C ASP A 254 7.94 -10.55 -0.47
N ALA A 255 6.89 -10.44 0.34
CA ALA A 255 5.72 -9.59 0.12
C ALA A 255 5.47 -8.62 1.29
N GLN A 256 6.47 -8.41 2.14
CA GLN A 256 6.37 -7.56 3.32
C GLN A 256 6.36 -6.08 2.94
N VAL A 257 5.57 -5.29 3.64
CA VAL A 257 5.47 -3.83 3.39
C VAL A 257 6.79 -3.11 3.65
N ASN A 258 7.55 -3.53 4.66
CA ASN A 258 8.85 -2.94 5.00
C ASN A 258 9.95 -4.02 4.87
N SER A 259 10.17 -4.48 3.65
CA SER A 259 11.09 -5.55 3.34
C SER A 259 12.54 -5.14 3.56
N LEU A 260 13.20 -5.82 4.49
CA LEU A 260 14.65 -5.69 4.68
C LEU A 260 15.43 -6.26 3.48
N VAL A 261 14.89 -7.29 2.83
CA VAL A 261 15.45 -7.86 1.60
C VAL A 261 15.41 -6.83 0.47
N ALA A 262 14.26 -6.19 0.26
CA ALA A 262 14.13 -5.14 -0.75
C ALA A 262 15.13 -3.99 -0.52
N ARG A 263 15.31 -3.58 0.73
CA ARG A 263 16.28 -2.54 1.10
C ARG A 263 17.71 -2.96 0.77
N GLN A 264 18.12 -4.17 1.13
CA GLN A 264 19.46 -4.67 0.82
C GLN A 264 19.70 -4.82 -0.68
N LEU A 265 18.72 -5.36 -1.43
CA LEU A 265 18.83 -5.50 -2.88
C LEU A 265 18.94 -4.15 -3.61
N ASN A 266 18.42 -3.08 -3.03
CA ASN A 266 18.43 -1.73 -3.57
C ASN A 266 19.43 -0.82 -2.85
N ASP A 267 20.62 -1.33 -2.52
CA ASP A 267 21.77 -0.60 -1.98
C ASP A 267 21.47 0.16 -0.68
N GLY A 268 20.62 -0.43 0.18
CA GLY A 268 20.22 0.19 1.45
C GLY A 268 19.24 1.35 1.27
N GLN A 269 18.44 1.35 0.20
CA GLN A 269 17.48 2.41 -0.10
C GLN A 269 16.70 2.86 1.14
N GLU A 270 16.87 4.14 1.50
CA GLU A 270 16.22 4.74 2.65
C GLU A 270 14.75 5.07 2.37
N ILE A 271 13.94 5.13 3.43
CA ILE A 271 12.59 5.70 3.35
C ILE A 271 12.74 7.21 3.18
N THR A 272 12.30 7.73 2.05
CA THR A 272 12.39 9.17 1.72
C THR A 272 11.07 9.90 1.94
N HIS A 273 9.96 9.17 1.82
CA HIS A 273 8.61 9.69 1.88
C HIS A 273 7.75 8.91 2.87
N ILE A 274 6.74 9.58 3.38
CA ILE A 274 5.80 9.05 4.35
C ILE A 274 4.41 9.60 4.08
N CYS A 275 3.39 8.75 4.29
CA CYS A 275 2.01 9.18 4.33
C CYS A 275 1.38 8.73 5.67
N PRO A 276 1.40 9.58 6.71
CA PRO A 276 0.65 9.32 7.93
C PRO A 276 -0.84 9.31 7.61
N THR A 277 -1.54 8.27 8.01
CA THR A 277 -2.95 8.06 7.71
C THR A 277 -3.71 7.69 8.98
N VAL A 278 -4.81 8.38 9.22
CA VAL A 278 -5.77 8.05 10.28
C VAL A 278 -7.18 8.02 9.71
N GLY A 279 -8.08 7.30 10.36
CA GLY A 279 -9.46 7.25 9.92
C GLY A 279 -10.33 6.49 10.91
N THR A 280 -11.60 6.42 10.61
CA THR A 280 -12.55 5.62 11.37
C THR A 280 -13.51 4.90 10.44
N VAL A 281 -13.88 3.68 10.82
CA VAL A 281 -15.17 3.13 10.41
C VAL A 281 -16.17 3.59 11.45
N ALA A 282 -17.19 4.32 11.03
CA ALA A 282 -18.19 4.89 11.91
C ALA A 282 -19.59 4.64 11.34
N ARG A 283 -20.63 4.87 12.15
CA ARG A 283 -22.03 4.87 11.74
C ARG A 283 -22.75 6.10 12.22
N GLY A 284 -23.94 6.37 11.64
CA GLY A 284 -24.79 7.47 12.04
C GLY A 284 -24.39 8.82 11.42
N PHE A 285 -23.68 8.84 10.31
CA PHE A 285 -23.54 10.03 9.47
C PHE A 285 -24.88 10.39 8.82
N LEU A 286 -25.09 11.68 8.56
CA LEU A 286 -26.26 12.11 7.80
C LEU A 286 -26.14 11.67 6.34
N ARG A 287 -27.23 11.12 5.78
CA ARG A 287 -27.30 10.66 4.39
C ARG A 287 -27.95 11.70 3.50
N GLY A 288 -27.50 11.81 2.26
CA GLY A 288 -28.08 12.69 1.24
C GLY A 288 -27.09 13.08 0.17
N GLU A 289 -27.53 13.89 -0.78
CA GLU A 289 -26.75 14.32 -1.95
C GLU A 289 -25.83 15.53 -1.66
N GLU A 290 -26.01 16.21 -0.52
CA GLU A 290 -25.15 17.35 -0.17
C GLU A 290 -23.71 16.88 0.12
N PRO A 291 -22.69 17.68 -0.25
CA PRO A 291 -21.28 17.27 -0.17
C PRO A 291 -20.81 16.84 1.23
N ASP A 292 -21.45 17.36 2.27
CA ASP A 292 -21.14 17.05 3.67
C ASP A 292 -21.99 15.91 4.25
N LYS A 293 -22.77 15.22 3.41
CA LYS A 293 -23.50 14.00 3.74
C LYS A 293 -22.86 12.79 3.07
N ILE A 294 -23.23 11.59 3.50
CA ILE A 294 -22.76 10.35 2.89
C ILE A 294 -23.75 9.80 1.89
N ASP A 295 -23.23 9.25 0.80
CA ASP A 295 -23.97 8.45 -0.17
C ASP A 295 -23.30 7.06 -0.27
N PHE A 296 -24.09 6.01 -0.12
CA PHE A 296 -23.59 4.63 -0.20
C PHE A 296 -23.26 4.18 -1.63
N GLY A 297 -23.71 4.88 -2.63
CA GLY A 297 -23.43 4.62 -4.03
C GLY A 297 -22.22 5.36 -4.60
N ILE A 298 -21.55 6.19 -3.80
CA ILE A 298 -20.46 7.07 -4.26
C ILE A 298 -19.20 6.81 -3.44
N GLY A 299 -18.06 6.65 -4.12
CA GLY A 299 -16.73 6.64 -3.51
C GLY A 299 -16.07 8.03 -3.57
N GLU A 300 -15.59 8.54 -2.46
CA GLU A 300 -14.82 9.78 -2.40
C GLU A 300 -13.33 9.45 -2.39
N ILE A 301 -12.71 9.49 -3.57
CA ILE A 301 -11.38 8.92 -3.79
C ILE A 301 -10.28 9.83 -3.23
N LEU A 302 -10.32 11.14 -3.55
CA LEU A 302 -9.40 12.14 -3.01
C LEU A 302 -10.14 13.46 -2.87
N VAL A 303 -10.26 13.97 -1.66
CA VAL A 303 -10.97 15.22 -1.39
C VAL A 303 -10.14 16.11 -0.46
N SER A 304 -9.98 17.39 -0.78
CA SER A 304 -9.44 18.36 0.16
C SER A 304 -10.45 19.48 0.42
N ASN A 305 -10.57 19.91 1.67
CA ASN A 305 -11.53 20.92 2.12
C ASN A 305 -10.87 22.22 2.56
N GLU A 306 -9.55 22.26 2.60
CA GLU A 306 -8.78 23.42 3.03
C GLU A 306 -7.44 23.48 2.29
N ASP A 307 -6.82 24.66 2.30
CA ASP A 307 -5.46 24.85 1.82
C ASP A 307 -4.43 24.31 2.82
N ALA A 308 -3.19 24.12 2.36
CA ALA A 308 -2.11 23.60 3.19
C ALA A 308 -1.89 24.46 4.43
N ARG A 309 -1.73 23.80 5.59
CA ARG A 309 -1.47 24.44 6.87
C ARG A 309 -0.45 23.63 7.67
N ASP A 310 0.40 24.30 8.42
CA ASP A 310 1.43 23.69 9.25
C ASP A 310 2.27 22.65 8.47
N HIS A 311 2.68 23.02 7.26
CA HIS A 311 3.41 22.18 6.29
C HIS A 311 2.68 20.91 5.87
N ARG A 312 1.35 20.83 5.99
CA ARG A 312 0.54 19.67 5.60
C ARG A 312 -0.58 20.08 4.67
N GLN A 313 -0.76 19.36 3.56
CA GLN A 313 -1.98 19.37 2.75
C GLN A 313 -2.82 18.15 3.14
N LEU A 314 -3.87 18.36 3.88
CA LEU A 314 -4.76 17.30 4.32
C LEU A 314 -5.68 16.85 3.17
N ILE A 315 -5.80 15.53 3.04
CA ILE A 315 -6.62 14.87 2.01
C ILE A 315 -7.52 13.86 2.72
N TRP A 316 -8.76 13.84 2.30
CA TRP A 316 -9.80 12.94 2.76
C TRP A 316 -10.09 11.85 1.73
N GLU A 317 -10.45 10.68 2.22
CA GLU A 317 -11.15 9.64 1.49
C GLU A 317 -12.41 9.23 2.24
N GLY A 318 -13.46 8.84 1.50
CA GLY A 318 -14.72 8.38 2.07
C GLY A 318 -15.32 7.24 1.29
N PHE A 319 -15.56 6.12 1.98
CA PHE A 319 -16.09 4.92 1.35
C PHE A 319 -17.14 4.25 2.23
N ALA A 320 -18.30 3.95 1.65
CA ALA A 320 -19.34 3.24 2.33
C ALA A 320 -18.95 1.76 2.53
N GLY A 321 -19.10 1.28 3.76
CA GLY A 321 -19.07 -0.14 4.08
C GLY A 321 -20.45 -0.79 3.93
N SER A 322 -20.83 -1.63 4.89
CA SER A 322 -22.16 -2.28 4.88
C SER A 322 -23.28 -1.25 5.06
N LYS A 323 -24.19 -1.21 4.09
CA LYS A 323 -25.39 -0.37 4.12
C LYS A 323 -26.35 -0.80 5.23
N GLU A 324 -26.46 -2.12 5.47
CA GLU A 324 -27.33 -2.71 6.50
C GLU A 324 -26.84 -2.35 7.91
N ARG A 325 -25.51 -2.27 8.10
CA ARG A 325 -24.90 -1.91 9.37
C ARG A 325 -24.66 -0.40 9.51
N ASP A 326 -25.02 0.39 8.49
CA ASP A 326 -24.81 1.84 8.43
C ASP A 326 -23.34 2.24 8.59
N GLU A 327 -22.41 1.47 7.98
CA GLU A 327 -20.97 1.67 8.11
C GLU A 327 -20.45 2.58 7.02
N TYR A 328 -19.64 3.57 7.41
CA TYR A 328 -18.92 4.44 6.50
C TYR A 328 -17.50 4.66 7.01
N ALA A 329 -16.52 4.41 6.14
CA ALA A 329 -15.12 4.65 6.43
C ALA A 329 -14.71 6.03 5.94
N THR A 330 -14.02 6.79 6.79
CA THR A 330 -13.38 8.06 6.40
C THR A 330 -11.91 8.01 6.79
N TYR A 331 -11.06 8.52 5.91
CA TYR A 331 -9.62 8.61 6.13
C TYR A 331 -9.16 10.05 5.99
N LEU A 332 -8.19 10.45 6.79
CA LEU A 332 -7.45 11.71 6.68
C LEU A 332 -5.96 11.39 6.62
N PHE A 333 -5.28 11.93 5.64
CA PHE A 333 -3.86 11.71 5.43
C PHE A 333 -3.20 12.91 4.75
N PHE A 334 -1.89 12.88 4.68
CA PHE A 334 -1.10 13.80 3.88
C PHE A 334 0.19 13.14 3.41
N TYR A 335 0.69 13.57 2.26
CA TYR A 335 1.99 13.13 1.75
C TYR A 335 3.08 14.06 2.26
N ASP A 336 4.23 13.49 2.65
CA ASP A 336 5.33 14.29 3.12
C ASP A 336 6.69 13.62 2.90
N ALA A 337 7.76 14.41 2.93
CA ALA A 337 9.11 13.89 3.02
C ALA A 337 9.43 13.54 4.49
N VAL A 338 10.20 12.49 4.72
CA VAL A 338 10.56 12.04 6.07
C VAL A 338 11.23 13.16 6.88
N ASN A 339 12.10 13.94 6.24
CA ASN A 339 12.89 15.01 6.87
C ASN A 339 12.20 16.39 6.87
N SER A 340 10.92 16.49 6.47
CA SER A 340 10.17 17.75 6.53
C SER A 340 9.84 18.15 7.97
N PRO A 341 9.58 19.45 8.22
CA PRO A 341 9.25 19.94 9.56
C PRO A 341 7.82 19.60 10.04
N ALA A 342 6.96 19.04 9.18
CA ALA A 342 5.60 18.71 9.54
C ALA A 342 5.53 17.66 10.65
N ASP A 343 4.58 17.84 11.58
CA ASP A 343 4.27 16.83 12.60
C ASP A 343 3.61 15.61 11.94
N LYS A 344 4.24 14.45 12.09
CA LYS A 344 3.82 13.17 11.51
C LYS A 344 3.14 12.24 12.52
N SER A 345 2.91 12.70 13.76
CA SER A 345 2.25 11.92 14.80
C SER A 345 0.81 11.56 14.40
N LEU A 346 0.48 10.27 14.47
CA LEU A 346 -0.86 9.77 14.22
C LEU A 346 -1.86 10.27 15.28
N LEU A 347 -1.41 10.41 16.54
CA LEU A 347 -2.25 10.99 17.60
C LEU A 347 -2.60 12.44 17.30
N ALA A 348 -1.63 13.25 16.89
CA ALA A 348 -1.88 14.64 16.49
C ALA A 348 -2.76 14.72 15.22
N LEU A 349 -2.59 13.79 14.29
CA LEU A 349 -3.42 13.72 13.09
C LEU A 349 -4.86 13.28 13.42
N PHE A 350 -5.08 12.37 14.39
CA PHE A 350 -6.43 12.04 14.86
C PHE A 350 -7.11 13.21 15.55
N GLU A 351 -6.39 14.01 16.32
CA GLU A 351 -6.94 15.22 16.92
C GLU A 351 -7.43 16.18 15.83
N ARG A 352 -6.61 16.37 14.79
CA ARG A 352 -6.97 17.18 13.62
C ARG A 352 -8.12 16.57 12.80
N TYR A 353 -8.15 15.25 12.68
CA TYR A 353 -9.24 14.52 12.04
C TYR A 353 -10.59 14.85 12.68
N PHE A 354 -10.70 14.73 14.01
CA PHE A 354 -11.96 15.01 14.71
C PHE A 354 -12.32 16.51 14.73
N GLU A 355 -11.32 17.39 14.70
CA GLU A 355 -11.56 18.84 14.55
C GLU A 355 -12.17 19.18 13.18
N THR A 356 -11.72 18.51 12.12
CA THR A 356 -12.08 18.85 10.74
C THR A 356 -13.17 17.96 10.13
N LEU A 357 -13.43 16.78 10.70
CA LEU A 357 -14.47 15.85 10.26
C LEU A 357 -15.84 16.52 10.04
N PRO A 358 -16.33 17.42 10.94
CA PRO A 358 -17.64 18.07 10.75
C PRO A 358 -17.73 18.94 9.48
N ARG A 359 -16.61 19.39 8.92
CA ARG A 359 -16.56 20.12 7.65
C ARG A 359 -16.52 19.19 6.45
N TYR A 360 -16.13 17.94 6.67
CA TYR A 360 -16.08 16.91 5.64
C TYR A 360 -17.37 16.10 5.61
N LYS A 361 -17.81 15.56 6.75
CA LYS A 361 -19.05 14.79 6.88
C LYS A 361 -19.80 15.14 8.15
N ARG A 362 -21.09 15.41 8.02
CA ARG A 362 -21.96 15.71 9.15
C ARG A 362 -22.35 14.45 9.93
N ALA A 363 -22.01 14.47 11.21
CA ALA A 363 -22.47 13.49 12.18
C ALA A 363 -23.96 13.68 12.50
N GLY A 364 -24.74 12.61 12.50
CA GLY A 364 -26.09 12.59 13.05
C GLY A 364 -26.08 12.35 14.57
N ALA A 365 -27.25 12.39 15.20
CA ALA A 365 -27.39 12.23 16.65
C ALA A 365 -26.89 10.86 17.18
N GLN A 366 -26.84 9.82 16.34
CA GLN A 366 -26.39 8.48 16.70
C GLN A 366 -24.97 8.18 16.19
N TRP A 367 -24.25 9.20 15.74
CA TRP A 367 -22.91 9.00 15.23
C TRP A 367 -21.97 8.43 16.30
N ARG A 368 -21.21 7.42 15.91
CA ARG A 368 -20.18 6.83 16.77
C ARG A 368 -19.13 6.10 15.97
N VAL A 369 -17.91 6.13 16.49
CA VAL A 369 -16.79 5.33 15.99
C VAL A 369 -17.02 3.85 16.33
N LEU A 370 -16.86 2.98 15.34
CA LEU A 370 -16.89 1.52 15.50
C LEU A 370 -15.46 0.95 15.58
N LYS A 371 -14.54 1.50 14.76
CA LYS A 371 -13.17 1.03 14.67
C LYS A 371 -12.27 2.19 14.20
N PRO A 372 -11.17 2.50 14.90
CA PRO A 372 -10.15 3.39 14.39
C PRO A 372 -9.27 2.65 13.37
N VAL A 373 -8.76 3.38 12.40
CA VAL A 373 -7.91 2.91 11.32
C VAL A 373 -6.72 3.86 11.22
N PHE A 374 -5.50 3.34 11.29
CA PHE A 374 -4.32 4.21 11.31
C PHE A 374 -3.03 3.49 10.92
N GLY A 375 -2.06 4.25 10.49
CA GLY A 375 -0.72 3.76 10.18
C GLY A 375 0.10 4.72 9.34
N TYR A 376 1.28 4.27 8.98
CA TYR A 376 2.20 4.96 8.10
C TYR A 376 2.35 4.20 6.80
N VAL A 377 2.29 4.89 5.67
CA VAL A 377 2.64 4.37 4.35
C VAL A 377 4.00 4.93 3.97
N PRO A 378 5.09 4.16 4.16
CA PRO A 378 6.41 4.59 3.74
C PRO A 378 6.57 4.49 2.23
N GLY A 379 7.43 5.34 1.67
CA GLY A 379 7.82 5.29 0.28
C GLY A 379 9.30 5.62 0.11
N SER A 380 9.92 4.97 -0.84
CA SER A 380 11.27 5.29 -1.27
C SER A 380 11.21 5.81 -2.69
N GLN A 381 11.58 7.07 -2.87
CA GLN A 381 11.71 7.65 -4.20
C GLN A 381 13.18 8.01 -4.43
N ALA A 382 13.73 7.44 -5.46
CA ALA A 382 15.08 7.75 -5.84
C ALA A 382 15.07 8.30 -7.28
N TYR A 383 15.71 9.45 -7.47
CA TYR A 383 15.86 10.12 -8.75
C TYR A 383 17.30 9.93 -9.27
N GLY A 384 17.50 9.03 -10.26
CA GLY A 384 18.80 8.83 -10.88
C GLY A 384 18.76 7.81 -12.03
N TRP A 385 19.81 7.78 -12.86
CA TRP A 385 19.94 6.84 -13.99
C TRP A 385 19.98 5.36 -13.57
N THR A 386 20.50 5.10 -12.37
CA THR A 386 20.74 3.75 -11.87
C THR A 386 19.58 3.19 -11.07
N ASN A 387 18.49 3.95 -10.91
CA ASN A 387 17.40 3.59 -10.01
C ASN A 387 16.33 2.74 -10.69
N ARG A 388 16.75 1.63 -11.26
CA ARG A 388 15.82 0.52 -11.49
C ARG A 388 15.64 -0.23 -10.20
N GLN A 389 14.43 -0.20 -9.66
CA GLN A 389 14.05 -1.04 -8.53
C GLN A 389 14.38 -2.50 -8.85
N ARG A 390 15.31 -3.09 -8.10
CA ARG A 390 15.59 -4.51 -8.18
C ARG A 390 14.49 -5.26 -7.43
N THR A 391 13.80 -6.14 -8.13
CA THR A 391 12.70 -6.95 -7.58
C THR A 391 13.04 -8.41 -7.45
N SER A 392 14.28 -8.79 -7.74
CA SER A 392 14.76 -10.17 -7.69
C SER A 392 16.25 -10.27 -7.44
N ASP A 393 16.66 -11.39 -6.92
CA ASP A 393 18.03 -11.90 -6.89
C ASP A 393 17.98 -13.43 -7.08
N ASP A 394 19.13 -14.12 -7.11
CA ASP A 394 19.12 -15.58 -7.22
C ASP A 394 18.27 -16.18 -6.11
N ARG A 395 17.25 -16.98 -6.48
CA ARG A 395 16.28 -17.60 -5.58
C ARG A 395 15.49 -16.66 -4.67
N LEU A 396 15.47 -15.36 -5.00
CA LEU A 396 14.72 -14.33 -4.27
C LEU A 396 13.81 -13.56 -5.23
N LEU A 397 12.55 -13.42 -4.86
CA LEU A 397 11.56 -12.63 -5.62
C LEU A 397 10.81 -11.70 -4.67
N LEU A 398 10.77 -10.43 -4.99
CA LEU A 398 9.93 -9.45 -4.30
C LEU A 398 8.61 -9.31 -5.05
N ILE A 399 7.48 -9.32 -4.32
CA ILE A 399 6.15 -9.09 -4.89
C ILE A 399 5.38 -8.08 -4.03
N GLY A 400 4.29 -7.56 -4.55
CA GLY A 400 3.43 -6.66 -3.79
C GLY A 400 4.19 -5.42 -3.29
N ASP A 401 3.95 -5.06 -2.03
CA ASP A 401 4.57 -3.87 -1.42
C ASP A 401 6.11 -3.98 -1.34
N ALA A 402 6.67 -5.19 -1.17
CA ALA A 402 8.12 -5.39 -1.16
C ALA A 402 8.78 -5.04 -2.51
N ALA A 403 8.08 -5.28 -3.61
CA ALA A 403 8.57 -4.91 -4.94
C ALA A 403 8.54 -3.39 -5.19
N ASN A 404 7.77 -2.64 -4.39
CA ASN A 404 7.62 -1.17 -4.48
C ASN A 404 7.30 -0.67 -5.90
N LEU A 405 6.41 -1.37 -6.59
CA LEU A 405 6.03 -1.07 -7.97
C LEU A 405 4.68 -0.35 -8.10
N ALA A 406 3.93 -0.20 -7.02
CA ALA A 406 2.66 0.50 -7.00
C ALA A 406 2.84 2.00 -6.71
N SER A 407 2.00 2.83 -7.35
CA SER A 407 1.99 4.27 -7.08
C SER A 407 1.29 4.59 -5.76
N PRO A 408 1.84 5.47 -4.92
CA PRO A 408 1.15 5.95 -3.73
C PRO A 408 0.01 6.93 -4.05
N LEU A 409 -0.18 7.34 -5.30
CA LEU A 409 -1.02 8.48 -5.69
C LEU A 409 -2.48 8.38 -5.24
N ALA A 410 -3.07 7.18 -5.32
CA ALA A 410 -4.50 6.98 -5.02
C ALA A 410 -4.75 5.69 -4.21
N PHE A 411 -3.75 5.19 -3.49
CA PHE A 411 -3.85 3.96 -2.67
C PHE A 411 -4.39 2.72 -3.41
N THR A 412 -4.18 2.65 -4.72
CA THR A 412 -4.67 1.57 -5.60
C THR A 412 -3.71 0.38 -5.69
N SER A 413 -2.72 0.31 -4.81
CA SER A 413 -1.70 -0.76 -4.81
C SER A 413 -2.31 -2.16 -4.74
N PHE A 414 -3.37 -2.36 -3.95
CA PHE A 414 -4.05 -3.65 -3.87
C PHE A 414 -4.61 -4.09 -5.23
N GLY A 415 -5.31 -3.21 -5.95
CA GLY A 415 -5.80 -3.49 -7.31
C GLY A 415 -4.67 -3.77 -8.31
N ALA A 416 -3.57 -3.01 -8.24
CA ALA A 416 -2.40 -3.23 -9.07
C ALA A 416 -1.78 -4.62 -8.84
N HIS A 417 -1.65 -5.03 -7.58
CA HIS A 417 -1.13 -6.36 -7.23
C HIS A 417 -2.07 -7.47 -7.70
N VAL A 418 -3.38 -7.30 -7.55
CA VAL A 418 -4.38 -8.30 -7.99
C VAL A 418 -4.37 -8.45 -9.51
N ARG A 419 -4.23 -7.35 -10.28
CA ARG A 419 -4.08 -7.40 -11.74
C ARG A 419 -2.89 -8.27 -12.19
N SER A 420 -1.80 -8.22 -11.44
CA SER A 420 -0.59 -8.98 -11.77
C SER A 420 -0.65 -10.45 -11.33
N LEU A 421 -1.60 -10.82 -10.45
CA LEU A 421 -1.63 -12.11 -9.75
C LEU A 421 -1.59 -13.33 -10.68
N LYS A 422 -2.46 -13.36 -11.71
CA LYS A 422 -2.49 -14.47 -12.66
C LYS A 422 -1.17 -14.65 -13.39
N ARG A 423 -0.57 -13.53 -13.85
CA ARG A 423 0.69 -13.55 -14.59
C ARG A 423 1.85 -13.90 -13.69
N SER A 424 1.97 -13.25 -12.54
CA SER A 424 3.08 -13.48 -11.62
C SER A 424 3.12 -14.91 -11.11
N THR A 425 1.98 -15.49 -10.73
CA THR A 425 1.89 -16.89 -10.29
C THR A 425 2.22 -17.86 -11.42
N HIS A 426 1.75 -17.60 -12.65
CA HIS A 426 2.08 -18.45 -13.79
C HIS A 426 3.58 -18.44 -14.12
N LEU A 427 4.19 -17.27 -14.16
CA LEU A 427 5.63 -17.15 -14.43
C LEU A 427 6.48 -17.73 -13.29
N THR A 428 6.03 -17.57 -12.03
CA THR A 428 6.69 -18.22 -10.88
C THR A 428 6.65 -19.75 -10.99
N ASP A 429 5.51 -20.31 -11.42
CA ASP A 429 5.39 -21.75 -11.64
C ASP A 429 6.29 -22.25 -12.77
N LEU A 430 6.36 -21.53 -13.88
CA LEU A 430 7.26 -21.85 -15.00
C LEU A 430 8.74 -21.75 -14.57
N ALA A 431 9.13 -20.72 -13.84
CA ALA A 431 10.49 -20.55 -13.32
C ALA A 431 10.90 -21.71 -12.42
N LEU A 432 10.01 -22.14 -11.51
CA LEU A 432 10.25 -23.32 -10.66
C LEU A 432 10.34 -24.61 -11.47
N SER A 433 9.47 -24.79 -12.46
CA SER A 433 9.43 -26.00 -13.28
C SER A 433 10.68 -26.16 -14.15
N ALA A 434 11.20 -25.04 -14.66
CA ALA A 434 12.38 -25.00 -15.53
C ALA A 434 13.70 -24.74 -14.76
N ASP A 435 13.65 -24.60 -13.44
CA ASP A 435 14.78 -24.19 -12.56
C ASP A 435 15.45 -22.87 -12.97
N LEU A 436 14.67 -21.94 -13.54
CA LEU A 436 15.10 -20.59 -13.93
C LEU A 436 14.95 -19.64 -12.72
N LEU A 437 15.76 -19.84 -11.69
CA LEU A 437 15.68 -19.15 -10.41
C LEU A 437 16.83 -18.16 -10.19
N ASP A 438 17.53 -17.78 -11.25
CA ASP A 438 18.52 -16.70 -11.25
C ASP A 438 17.85 -15.31 -11.25
N ALA A 439 18.62 -14.30 -10.83
CA ALA A 439 18.13 -12.92 -10.72
C ALA A 439 17.51 -12.37 -12.02
N SER A 440 18.08 -12.70 -13.19
CA SER A 440 17.62 -12.22 -14.49
C SER A 440 16.26 -12.81 -14.86
N SER A 441 16.14 -14.13 -14.74
CA SER A 441 14.91 -14.88 -15.04
C SER A 441 13.76 -14.44 -14.13
N LEU A 442 14.02 -14.31 -12.82
CA LEU A 442 13.02 -13.87 -11.85
C LEU A 442 12.60 -12.41 -12.05
N SER A 443 13.49 -11.54 -12.56
CA SER A 443 13.16 -10.14 -12.84
C SER A 443 12.03 -9.97 -13.88
N GLU A 444 11.87 -10.92 -14.79
CA GLU A 444 10.82 -10.91 -15.82
C GLU A 444 9.41 -11.11 -15.21
N ILE A 445 9.29 -11.67 -14.02
CA ILE A 445 8.00 -11.85 -13.33
C ILE A 445 7.34 -10.50 -13.08
N ASN A 446 8.10 -9.49 -12.69
CA ASN A 446 7.64 -8.12 -12.46
C ASN A 446 7.88 -7.17 -13.65
N GLY A 447 8.44 -7.65 -14.74
CA GLY A 447 8.96 -6.81 -15.85
C GLY A 447 7.93 -5.90 -16.55
N THR A 448 6.62 -6.12 -16.35
CA THR A 448 5.55 -5.26 -16.91
C THR A 448 5.15 -4.11 -15.97
N GLU A 449 5.48 -4.19 -14.69
CA GLU A 449 5.04 -3.22 -13.67
C GLU A 449 5.91 -1.94 -13.66
N ALA A 450 7.03 -1.92 -14.34
CA ALA A 450 7.99 -0.80 -14.36
C ALA A 450 7.44 0.56 -14.89
N ARG A 451 6.17 0.62 -15.30
CA ARG A 451 5.51 1.85 -15.79
C ARG A 451 5.13 2.82 -14.68
N VAL A 452 5.02 2.32 -13.48
CA VAL A 452 4.41 3.01 -12.33
C VAL A 452 5.30 4.09 -11.73
N ALA A 453 6.62 3.93 -11.81
CA ALA A 453 7.58 4.86 -11.20
C ALA A 453 7.38 6.32 -11.64
N GLN A 454 6.92 6.57 -12.89
CA GLN A 454 6.67 7.92 -13.38
C GLN A 454 5.40 8.54 -12.83
N VAL A 455 4.37 7.73 -12.58
CA VAL A 455 3.11 8.18 -11.97
C VAL A 455 3.31 8.40 -10.47
N ALA A 456 4.12 7.56 -9.82
CA ALA A 456 4.46 7.71 -8.41
C ALA A 456 5.06 9.09 -8.09
N SER A 457 5.85 9.65 -9.00
CA SER A 457 6.43 10.98 -8.82
C SER A 457 5.40 12.11 -8.78
N LEU A 458 4.17 11.89 -9.26
CA LEU A 458 3.09 12.88 -9.16
C LEU A 458 2.64 13.09 -7.71
N ALA A 459 2.84 12.14 -6.82
CA ALA A 459 2.56 12.27 -5.39
C ALA A 459 3.41 13.38 -4.73
N GLU A 460 4.59 13.70 -5.29
CA GLU A 460 5.42 14.83 -4.85
C GLU A 460 4.66 16.16 -4.87
N PHE A 461 3.77 16.36 -5.85
CA PHE A 461 2.99 17.59 -5.96
C PHE A 461 1.82 17.65 -4.96
N MET A 462 1.57 16.58 -4.23
CA MET A 462 0.54 16.52 -3.19
C MET A 462 1.04 17.00 -1.81
N ARG A 463 2.32 17.35 -1.69
CA ARG A 463 2.90 17.91 -0.46
C ARG A 463 3.29 19.38 -0.64
N PRO A 464 3.15 20.23 0.39
CA PRO A 464 3.71 21.58 0.36
C PRO A 464 5.24 21.55 0.50
N THR A 465 5.91 22.55 -0.04
CA THR A 465 7.31 22.85 0.26
C THR A 465 7.38 24.00 1.27
N GLU A 466 8.54 24.23 1.89
CA GLU A 466 8.74 25.35 2.82
C GLU A 466 8.44 26.72 2.21
N ARG A 467 8.53 26.84 0.88
CA ARG A 467 8.30 28.08 0.11
C ARG A 467 6.92 28.18 -0.51
N SER A 468 6.12 27.11 -0.43
CA SER A 468 4.80 27.06 -1.05
C SER A 468 3.81 27.98 -0.32
N ALA A 469 3.05 28.78 -1.06
CA ALA A 469 1.87 29.41 -0.50
C ALA A 469 0.81 28.34 -0.15
N PRO A 470 -0.07 28.59 0.85
CA PRO A 470 -1.05 27.60 1.28
C PRO A 470 -1.88 26.96 0.16
N ALA A 471 -2.34 27.74 -0.81
CA ALA A 471 -3.16 27.27 -1.93
C ALA A 471 -2.38 26.49 -3.01
N THR A 472 -1.05 26.47 -2.95
CA THR A 472 -0.21 25.99 -4.05
C THR A 472 -0.48 24.52 -4.42
N VAL A 473 -0.62 23.65 -3.43
CA VAL A 473 -0.86 22.21 -3.68
C VAL A 473 -2.22 22.03 -4.33
N ASN A 474 -3.27 22.60 -3.75
CA ASN A 474 -4.63 22.52 -4.31
C ASN A 474 -4.69 23.13 -5.72
N GLU A 475 -4.04 24.27 -5.97
CA GLU A 475 -4.00 24.89 -7.30
C GLU A 475 -3.32 23.98 -8.33
N THR A 476 -2.22 23.31 -7.95
CA THR A 476 -1.51 22.36 -8.80
C THR A 476 -2.38 21.15 -9.12
N LEU A 477 -3.03 20.57 -8.09
CA LEU A 477 -3.91 19.41 -8.26
C LEU A 477 -5.16 19.76 -9.08
N ASN A 478 -5.76 20.94 -8.86
CA ASN A 478 -6.87 21.43 -9.68
C ASN A 478 -6.46 21.63 -11.16
N ALA A 479 -5.22 22.06 -11.43
CA ALA A 479 -4.72 22.15 -12.80
C ALA A 479 -4.61 20.77 -13.48
N VAL A 480 -4.16 19.76 -12.75
CA VAL A 480 -4.14 18.36 -13.23
C VAL A 480 -5.57 17.84 -13.46
N MET A 481 -6.49 18.13 -12.54
CA MET A 481 -7.91 17.75 -12.70
C MET A 481 -8.55 18.44 -13.90
N ALA A 482 -8.26 19.72 -14.13
CA ALA A 482 -8.73 20.45 -15.33
C ALA A 482 -8.21 19.82 -16.64
N ALA A 483 -6.96 19.38 -16.65
CA ALA A 483 -6.42 18.65 -17.78
C ALA A 483 -7.13 17.30 -17.98
N LEU A 484 -7.37 16.54 -16.92
CA LEU A 484 -8.09 15.27 -16.99
C LEU A 484 -9.55 15.44 -17.45
N HIS A 485 -10.22 16.53 -17.10
CA HIS A 485 -11.56 16.84 -17.62
C HIS A 485 -11.59 16.98 -19.14
N SER A 486 -10.49 17.47 -19.75
CA SER A 486 -10.38 17.62 -21.20
C SER A 486 -9.95 16.34 -21.94
N LEU A 487 -9.63 15.27 -21.20
CA LEU A 487 -9.19 13.99 -21.74
C LEU A 487 -10.28 12.92 -21.59
N ASP A 488 -10.13 11.84 -22.39
CA ASP A 488 -11.05 10.71 -22.37
C ASP A 488 -11.13 10.08 -20.98
N GLU A 489 -12.29 9.54 -20.63
CA GLU A 489 -12.52 8.83 -19.38
C GLU A 489 -11.54 7.67 -19.16
N ARG A 490 -11.12 7.01 -20.24
CA ARG A 490 -10.09 5.98 -20.19
C ARG A 490 -8.78 6.49 -19.56
N VAL A 491 -8.33 7.70 -19.90
CA VAL A 491 -7.10 8.30 -19.35
C VAL A 491 -7.25 8.55 -17.85
N ARG A 492 -8.46 8.98 -17.41
CA ARG A 492 -8.78 9.17 -15.99
C ARG A 492 -8.65 7.85 -15.24
N ARG A 493 -9.28 6.78 -15.76
CA ARG A 493 -9.18 5.43 -15.17
C ARG A 493 -7.75 4.92 -15.14
N GLU A 494 -6.99 5.07 -16.23
CA GLU A 494 -5.59 4.65 -16.30
C GLU A 494 -4.74 5.30 -15.21
N LEU A 495 -4.96 6.60 -14.89
CA LEU A 495 -4.26 7.29 -13.82
C LEU A 495 -4.59 6.69 -12.44
N PHE A 496 -5.87 6.60 -12.11
CA PHE A 496 -6.33 6.18 -10.79
C PHE A 496 -6.30 4.65 -10.57
N GLN A 497 -6.11 3.86 -11.61
CA GLN A 497 -5.84 2.42 -11.52
C GLN A 497 -4.34 2.09 -11.65
N ASP A 498 -3.47 3.11 -11.67
CA ASP A 498 -2.03 2.91 -11.74
C ASP A 498 -1.57 2.09 -12.96
N ARG A 499 -2.14 2.38 -14.12
CA ARG A 499 -1.84 1.71 -15.39
C ARG A 499 -1.70 2.66 -16.58
N MET A 500 -1.30 3.90 -16.31
CA MET A 500 -1.22 4.94 -17.33
C MET A 500 -0.20 4.58 -18.43
N SER A 501 -0.66 4.59 -19.66
CA SER A 501 0.21 4.44 -20.83
C SER A 501 1.05 5.69 -21.05
N TRP A 502 2.17 5.56 -21.78
CA TRP A 502 3.01 6.72 -22.15
C TRP A 502 2.20 7.79 -22.91
N ASN A 503 1.35 7.38 -23.84
CA ASN A 503 0.54 8.33 -24.60
C ASN A 503 -0.45 9.07 -23.70
N ALA A 504 -1.07 8.38 -22.74
CA ALA A 504 -1.95 8.99 -21.74
C ALA A 504 -1.19 9.98 -20.86
N LEU A 505 -0.02 9.61 -20.34
CA LEU A 505 0.84 10.46 -19.53
C LEU A 505 1.31 11.70 -20.30
N LYS A 506 1.78 11.52 -21.53
CA LYS A 506 2.18 12.62 -22.42
C LYS A 506 1.04 13.60 -22.66
N ASN A 507 -0.17 13.10 -22.94
CA ASN A 507 -1.34 13.92 -23.16
C ASN A 507 -1.72 14.68 -21.88
N LEU A 508 -1.70 14.03 -20.74
CA LEU A 508 -1.97 14.66 -19.44
C LEU A 508 -0.98 15.80 -19.16
N LEU A 509 0.33 15.54 -19.28
CA LEU A 509 1.37 16.55 -19.05
C LEU A 509 1.25 17.72 -20.04
N SER A 510 1.02 17.43 -21.32
CA SER A 510 0.84 18.45 -22.35
C SER A 510 -0.36 19.34 -22.08
N GLN A 511 -1.51 18.77 -21.73
CA GLN A 511 -2.71 19.52 -21.39
C GLN A 511 -2.54 20.30 -20.08
N THR A 512 -1.90 19.73 -19.08
CA THR A 512 -1.61 20.43 -17.81
C THR A 512 -0.75 21.67 -18.06
N VAL A 513 0.34 21.53 -18.84
CA VAL A 513 1.21 22.67 -19.20
C VAL A 513 0.44 23.74 -20.00
N ARG A 514 -0.41 23.31 -20.94
CA ARG A 514 -1.23 24.24 -21.74
C ARG A 514 -2.23 25.03 -20.90
N LEU A 515 -2.91 24.38 -19.96
CA LEU A 515 -3.93 25.01 -19.09
C LEU A 515 -3.30 25.80 -17.94
N TYR A 516 -2.16 25.34 -17.44
CA TYR A 516 -1.48 25.92 -16.30
C TYR A 516 0.05 25.94 -16.50
N PRO A 517 0.60 26.89 -17.28
CA PRO A 517 2.05 26.96 -17.60
C PRO A 517 2.93 27.05 -16.34
N ARG A 518 2.41 27.60 -15.24
CA ARG A 518 3.12 27.66 -13.96
C ARG A 518 3.46 26.31 -13.36
N ILE A 519 2.89 25.22 -13.86
CA ILE A 519 3.26 23.87 -13.44
C ILE A 519 4.77 23.62 -13.59
N ILE A 520 5.43 24.23 -14.57
CA ILE A 520 6.87 24.11 -14.80
C ILE A 520 7.67 24.72 -13.63
N GLU A 521 7.21 25.88 -13.11
CA GLU A 521 7.80 26.49 -11.90
C GLU A 521 7.61 25.56 -10.69
N ARG A 522 6.43 24.94 -10.56
CA ARG A 522 6.13 23.98 -9.46
C ARG A 522 7.01 22.76 -9.53
N VAL A 523 7.21 22.18 -10.71
CA VAL A 523 8.16 21.07 -10.90
C VAL A 523 9.54 21.45 -10.39
N ARG A 524 10.02 22.65 -10.73
CA ARG A 524 11.33 23.15 -10.30
C ARG A 524 11.38 23.42 -8.78
N GLU A 525 10.32 23.96 -8.19
CA GLU A 525 10.23 24.24 -6.74
C GLU A 525 10.25 22.96 -5.92
N HIS A 526 9.51 21.91 -6.35
CA HIS A 526 9.41 20.65 -5.63
C HIS A 526 10.63 19.76 -5.80
N LEU A 527 11.13 19.63 -7.04
CA LEU A 527 12.16 18.68 -7.37
C LEU A 527 13.56 19.32 -7.42
N GLY A 528 13.65 20.65 -7.42
CA GLY A 528 14.89 21.37 -7.72
C GLY A 528 15.35 21.17 -9.17
N ALA A 529 16.42 21.83 -9.59
CA ALA A 529 16.91 21.72 -10.98
C ALA A 529 17.40 20.29 -11.32
N ARG A 530 18.11 19.66 -10.38
CA ARG A 530 18.64 18.30 -10.55
C ARG A 530 17.51 17.26 -10.57
N GLY A 531 16.55 17.34 -9.66
CA GLY A 531 15.40 16.44 -9.61
C GLY A 531 14.51 16.60 -10.83
N ALA A 532 14.24 17.82 -11.29
CA ALA A 532 13.47 18.09 -12.51
C ALA A 532 14.15 17.50 -13.76
N PHE A 533 15.49 17.60 -13.87
CA PHE A 533 16.26 16.97 -14.94
C PHE A 533 16.09 15.44 -14.92
N TRP A 534 16.27 14.80 -13.76
CA TRP A 534 16.12 13.36 -13.62
C TRP A 534 14.69 12.88 -13.88
N TRP A 535 13.71 13.64 -13.42
CA TRP A 535 12.30 13.36 -13.71
C TRP A 535 12.01 13.38 -15.20
N ALA A 536 12.50 14.38 -15.91
CA ALA A 536 12.38 14.47 -17.38
C ALA A 536 13.11 13.33 -18.09
N ALA A 537 14.30 12.94 -17.63
CA ALA A 537 15.06 11.82 -18.16
C ALA A 537 14.32 10.48 -17.96
N ASN A 538 13.76 10.23 -16.79
CA ASN A 538 12.95 9.03 -16.48
C ASN A 538 11.69 8.96 -17.36
N ILE A 539 11.03 10.09 -17.59
CA ILE A 539 9.89 10.19 -18.52
C ILE A 539 10.33 9.82 -19.95
N ALA A 540 11.48 10.31 -20.41
CA ALA A 540 12.02 9.98 -21.72
C ALA A 540 12.38 8.48 -21.84
N GLU A 541 12.97 7.90 -20.80
CA GLU A 541 13.29 6.46 -20.77
C GLU A 541 12.01 5.60 -20.84
N ALA A 542 10.94 5.99 -20.13
CA ALA A 542 9.66 5.30 -20.22
C ALA A 542 9.11 5.28 -21.66
N ALA A 543 9.21 6.42 -22.36
CA ALA A 543 8.80 6.51 -23.75
C ALA A 543 9.59 5.55 -24.67
N VAL A 544 10.91 5.46 -24.46
CA VAL A 544 11.78 4.54 -25.24
C VAL A 544 11.45 3.08 -24.90
N SER A 545 11.25 2.76 -23.64
CA SER A 545 10.93 1.40 -23.18
C SER A 545 9.60 0.91 -23.75
N GLU A 546 8.57 1.77 -23.78
CA GLU A 546 7.27 1.41 -24.38
C GLU A 546 7.38 1.16 -25.88
N ARG A 547 8.15 1.99 -26.61
CA ARG A 547 8.40 1.77 -28.06
C ARG A 547 9.13 0.45 -28.32
N ARG A 548 10.12 0.10 -27.51
CA ARG A 548 10.85 -1.18 -27.62
C ARG A 548 9.93 -2.36 -27.41
N ARG A 549 9.04 -2.30 -26.40
CA ARG A 549 8.05 -3.37 -26.12
C ARG A 549 7.02 -3.51 -27.21
N ALA A 550 6.51 -2.40 -27.75
CA ALA A 550 5.60 -2.42 -28.89
C ALA A 550 6.21 -3.14 -30.09
N ARG A 551 7.46 -2.82 -30.43
CA ARG A 551 8.21 -3.49 -31.52
C ARG A 551 8.45 -4.98 -31.24
N ALA A 552 8.80 -5.35 -30.01
CA ALA A 552 9.00 -6.76 -29.64
C ALA A 552 7.68 -7.55 -29.70
N GLY A 553 6.56 -6.93 -29.32
CA GLY A 553 5.22 -7.52 -29.44
C GLY A 553 4.75 -7.68 -30.90
N GLU A 554 5.12 -6.77 -31.78
CA GLU A 554 4.87 -6.88 -33.23
C GLU A 554 5.71 -8.01 -33.86
N LEU A 555 7.00 -8.10 -33.55
CA LEU A 555 7.88 -9.18 -33.99
C LEU A 555 7.42 -10.56 -33.49
N GLY A 556 6.95 -10.65 -32.24
CA GLY A 556 6.38 -11.89 -31.68
C GLY A 556 5.07 -12.34 -32.37
N LYS A 557 4.26 -11.41 -32.86
CA LYS A 557 3.05 -11.72 -33.64
C LYS A 557 3.36 -12.15 -35.07
N GLU A 558 4.37 -11.55 -35.71
CA GLU A 558 4.85 -11.97 -37.03
C GLU A 558 5.46 -13.38 -36.99
N GLN A 559 6.22 -13.71 -35.93
CA GLN A 559 6.77 -15.07 -35.75
C GLN A 559 5.74 -16.13 -35.37
N ALA A 560 4.64 -15.75 -34.72
CA ALA A 560 3.55 -16.67 -34.37
C ALA A 560 2.53 -16.87 -35.49
N GLY A 561 2.55 -16.01 -36.52
CA GLY A 561 1.71 -16.07 -37.71
C GLY A 561 2.38 -16.68 -38.94
N ALA A 562 3.68 -17.00 -38.86
CA ALA A 562 4.45 -17.74 -39.84
C ALA A 562 4.66 -19.21 -39.41
#